data_37905bcedd4bc0a35f3fae578719d496
#
_entry.id   37905bcedd4bc0a35f3fae578719d496
#
_cell.length_a   1.000
_cell.length_b   1.000
_cell.length_c   1.000
_cell.angle_alpha   90.00
_cell.angle_beta   90.00
_cell.angle_gamma   90.00
#
_symmetry.space_group_name_H-M   'P 1'
#
loop_
_entity.id
_entity.type
_entity.pdbx_description
1 polymer ?
#
loop_
_entity_poly.entity_id
_entity_poly.type
_entity_poly.pdbx_seq_one_letter_code
_entity_poly.pdbx_strand_id
1 'polypeptide(L)'
;DRSVSRGLGDVYKRQLWESELYIQEFEHKFCNLLRQYLPASSISQRFFETEMKNLHMYGYGLKSIMLSMTETICKVTDGNGNMHLIEEVIGWGQELLQKPVTLLEGVKETISSLHGKYKLVLATKGDLFDQKRKIEASGLREYFHHIEIMSDKKIDDYQRLIDTLGCPPEKLLMIGNSVKSDILPVLELGGYAAHVPYHVTWAYEQHEGEIRHPNFIRLDSIKGILDKL
;
A
#
# COMPACT_ATOMS: atom_id res chain seq x y z
N ASP A 1 1.12 6.11 37.82
CA ASP A 1 0.51 5.15 36.88
C ASP A 1 0.42 5.78 35.49
N ARG A 2 1.47 5.56 34.68
CA ARG A 2 1.54 6.09 33.33
C ARG A 2 1.22 4.96 32.32
N SER A 3 0.01 4.49 32.33
CA SER A 3 -0.47 3.64 31.22
C SER A 3 -0.83 4.53 30.02
N VAL A 4 0.17 4.96 29.27
CA VAL A 4 -0.03 5.59 27.98
C VAL A 4 -0.38 4.49 27.00
N SER A 5 -1.68 4.21 26.81
CA SER A 5 -2.14 3.37 25.71
C SER A 5 -1.94 4.15 24.40
N ARG A 6 -0.74 4.08 23.85
CA ARG A 6 -0.46 4.58 22.50
C ARG A 6 -1.06 3.59 21.52
N GLY A 7 -2.05 4.00 20.75
CA GLY A 7 -2.51 3.24 19.60
C GLY A 7 -1.47 3.35 18.48
N LEU A 8 -0.89 2.24 18.08
CA LEU A 8 -0.03 2.16 16.89
C LEU A 8 -0.92 1.77 15.71
N GLY A 9 -1.17 2.74 14.84
CA GLY A 9 -1.78 2.49 13.54
C GLY A 9 -0.68 2.21 12.53
N ASP A 10 -0.72 1.05 11.90
CA ASP A 10 0.29 0.67 10.93
C ASP A 10 -0.32 0.45 9.55
N VAL A 11 0.22 1.13 8.55
CA VAL A 11 -0.29 1.11 7.20
C VAL A 11 0.64 0.33 6.31
N TYR A 12 0.27 -0.89 6.07
CA TYR A 12 1.15 -1.87 5.46
C TYR A 12 0.66 -2.36 4.09
N LYS A 13 0.88 -1.59 3.03
CA LYS A 13 0.86 -2.17 1.69
C LYS A 13 2.25 -2.60 1.21
N ARG A 14 3.30 -1.96 1.72
CA ARG A 14 4.67 -2.11 1.22
C ARG A 14 5.69 -2.24 2.35
N GLN A 15 5.22 -2.46 3.57
CA GLN A 15 6.07 -2.57 4.76
C GLN A 15 5.99 -3.91 5.46
N LEU A 16 4.87 -4.64 5.33
CA LEU A 16 4.76 -5.96 5.93
C LEU A 16 5.17 -7.07 4.99
N TRP A 17 4.87 -6.97 3.70
CA TRP A 17 5.13 -8.03 2.72
C TRP A 17 5.51 -7.49 1.35
N GLU A 18 6.21 -8.30 0.59
CA GLU A 18 6.58 -8.01 -0.78
C GLU A 18 5.34 -8.01 -1.68
N SER A 19 5.04 -6.87 -2.29
CA SER A 19 3.98 -6.75 -3.30
C SER A 19 4.43 -5.92 -4.49
N GLU A 20 5.23 -4.89 -4.26
CA GLU A 20 5.57 -3.89 -5.27
C GLU A 20 6.44 -4.46 -6.38
N LEU A 21 7.41 -5.31 -6.03
CA LEU A 21 8.25 -5.98 -7.03
C LEU A 21 7.40 -6.82 -7.99
N TYR A 22 6.40 -7.52 -7.47
CA TYR A 22 5.50 -8.33 -8.29
C TYR A 22 4.61 -7.47 -9.20
N ILE A 23 4.16 -6.31 -8.73
CA ILE A 23 3.40 -5.37 -9.56
C ILE A 23 4.29 -4.82 -10.68
N GLN A 24 5.54 -4.44 -10.39
CA GLN A 24 6.47 -3.96 -11.41
C GLN A 24 6.81 -5.03 -12.45
N GLU A 25 7.01 -6.29 -12.03
CA GLU A 25 7.18 -7.41 -12.96
C GLU A 25 5.96 -7.56 -13.87
N PHE A 26 4.75 -7.40 -13.33
CA PHE A 26 3.51 -7.46 -14.08
C PHE A 26 3.42 -6.33 -15.11
N GLU A 27 3.70 -5.09 -14.71
CA GLU A 27 3.75 -3.93 -15.60
C GLU A 27 4.81 -4.12 -16.71
N HIS A 28 5.97 -4.67 -16.35
CA HIS A 28 7.02 -4.95 -17.33
C HIS A 28 6.59 -6.00 -18.35
N LYS A 29 5.98 -7.10 -17.93
CA LYS A 29 5.39 -8.13 -18.82
C LYS A 29 4.35 -7.49 -19.73
N PHE A 30 3.48 -6.64 -19.20
CA PHE A 30 2.47 -5.93 -19.94
C PHE A 30 3.04 -5.00 -21.01
N CYS A 31 4.05 -4.20 -20.68
CA CYS A 31 4.73 -3.35 -21.67
C CYS A 31 5.39 -4.18 -22.77
N ASN A 32 5.97 -5.33 -22.44
CA ASN A 32 6.57 -6.23 -23.42
C ASN A 32 5.54 -6.88 -24.33
N LEU A 33 4.38 -7.27 -23.81
CA LEU A 33 3.27 -7.85 -24.56
C LEU A 33 2.79 -6.95 -25.71
N LEU A 34 2.77 -5.63 -25.45
CA LEU A 34 2.28 -4.64 -26.40
C LEU A 34 3.38 -4.00 -27.29
N ARG A 35 4.63 -4.43 -27.17
CA ARG A 35 5.78 -3.84 -27.91
C ARG A 35 5.62 -3.79 -29.42
N GLN A 36 4.84 -4.71 -29.99
CA GLN A 36 4.57 -4.73 -31.43
C GLN A 36 3.66 -3.57 -31.88
N TYR A 37 2.92 -2.94 -30.99
CA TYR A 37 2.02 -1.84 -31.28
C TYR A 37 2.64 -0.47 -31.00
N LEU A 38 3.36 -0.33 -29.89
CA LEU A 38 3.99 0.91 -29.46
C LEU A 38 5.29 0.66 -28.70
N PRO A 39 6.21 1.66 -28.60
CA PRO A 39 7.36 1.60 -27.71
C PRO A 39 6.94 1.42 -26.24
N ALA A 40 7.72 0.66 -25.47
CA ALA A 40 7.42 0.33 -24.07
C ALA A 40 7.17 1.56 -23.19
N SER A 41 7.93 2.65 -23.39
CA SER A 41 7.74 3.93 -22.66
C SER A 41 6.37 4.55 -22.94
N SER A 42 5.90 4.50 -24.19
CA SER A 42 4.57 5.01 -24.57
C SER A 42 3.45 4.15 -24.01
N ILE A 43 3.64 2.83 -23.91
CA ILE A 43 2.69 1.91 -23.32
C ILE A 43 2.59 2.18 -21.82
N SER A 44 3.73 2.29 -21.12
CA SER A 44 3.79 2.58 -19.69
C SER A 44 3.10 3.91 -19.36
N GLN A 45 3.35 4.95 -20.15
CA GLN A 45 2.68 6.24 -19.96
C GLN A 45 1.16 6.13 -20.14
N ARG A 46 0.68 5.49 -21.22
CA ARG A 46 -0.77 5.31 -21.47
C ARG A 46 -1.43 4.46 -20.41
N PHE A 47 -0.74 3.44 -19.93
CA PHE A 47 -1.23 2.62 -18.83
C PHE A 47 -1.37 3.45 -17.55
N PHE A 48 -0.34 4.21 -17.17
CA PHE A 48 -0.38 5.09 -16.00
C PHE A 48 -1.52 6.12 -16.08
N GLU A 49 -1.70 6.79 -17.23
CA GLU A 49 -2.80 7.73 -17.44
C GLU A 49 -4.17 7.05 -17.29
N THR A 50 -4.31 5.82 -17.82
CA THR A 50 -5.53 5.03 -17.70
C THR A 50 -5.78 4.59 -16.26
N GLU A 51 -4.75 4.14 -15.56
CA GLU A 51 -4.81 3.75 -14.16
C GLU A 51 -5.24 4.93 -13.27
N MET A 52 -4.65 6.11 -13.46
CA MET A 52 -5.00 7.33 -12.71
C MET A 52 -6.45 7.74 -12.93
N LYS A 53 -6.95 7.66 -14.17
CA LYS A 53 -8.35 7.91 -14.48
C LYS A 53 -9.27 6.90 -13.80
N ASN A 54 -8.90 5.64 -13.82
CA ASN A 54 -9.70 4.53 -13.30
C ASN A 54 -9.69 4.41 -11.79
N LEU A 55 -8.71 5.02 -11.12
CA LEU A 55 -8.54 4.96 -9.67
C LEU A 55 -9.80 5.42 -8.91
N HIS A 56 -10.50 6.44 -9.42
CA HIS A 56 -11.74 6.94 -8.82
C HIS A 56 -12.94 5.99 -8.97
N MET A 57 -12.91 5.13 -10.00
CA MET A 57 -14.01 4.20 -10.29
C MET A 57 -13.78 2.83 -9.68
N TYR A 58 -12.56 2.32 -9.79
CA TYR A 58 -12.24 0.94 -9.41
C TYR A 58 -11.45 0.84 -8.11
N GLY A 59 -10.98 1.97 -7.57
CA GLY A 59 -10.15 1.99 -6.36
C GLY A 59 -8.77 1.39 -6.59
N TYR A 60 -8.12 1.02 -5.50
CA TYR A 60 -6.77 0.46 -5.49
C TYR A 60 -6.80 -1.08 -5.56
N GLY A 61 -5.74 -1.68 -6.06
CA GLY A 61 -5.48 -3.12 -6.01
C GLY A 61 -5.39 -3.78 -7.37
N LEU A 62 -5.07 -5.07 -7.36
CA LEU A 62 -4.74 -5.82 -8.58
C LEU A 62 -5.88 -5.84 -9.60
N LYS A 63 -7.12 -5.93 -9.15
CA LYS A 63 -8.29 -5.91 -10.06
C LYS A 63 -8.38 -4.59 -10.84
N SER A 64 -8.14 -3.45 -10.17
CA SER A 64 -8.11 -2.14 -10.83
C SER A 64 -6.97 -2.05 -11.85
N ILE A 65 -5.79 -2.58 -11.51
CA ILE A 65 -4.63 -2.67 -12.40
C ILE A 65 -4.99 -3.49 -13.65
N MET A 66 -5.54 -4.68 -13.49
CA MET A 66 -5.93 -5.56 -14.61
C MET A 66 -6.98 -4.93 -15.52
N LEU A 67 -7.99 -4.25 -14.97
CA LEU A 67 -8.98 -3.51 -15.74
C LEU A 67 -8.35 -2.36 -16.52
N SER A 68 -7.42 -1.62 -15.91
CA SER A 68 -6.69 -0.53 -16.55
C SER A 68 -5.76 -1.04 -17.65
N MET A 69 -5.11 -2.18 -17.47
CA MET A 69 -4.33 -2.86 -18.51
C MET A 69 -5.22 -3.29 -19.67
N THR A 70 -6.38 -3.87 -19.41
CA THR A 70 -7.36 -4.27 -20.42
C THR A 70 -7.86 -3.07 -21.23
N GLU A 71 -8.20 -1.97 -20.56
CA GLU A 71 -8.60 -0.72 -21.23
C GLU A 71 -7.44 -0.15 -22.08
N THR A 72 -6.21 -0.25 -21.58
CA THR A 72 -5.02 0.19 -22.33
C THR A 72 -4.79 -0.65 -23.56
N ILE A 73 -5.01 -1.99 -23.49
CA ILE A 73 -4.98 -2.86 -24.69
C ILE A 73 -5.96 -2.33 -25.73
N CYS A 74 -7.22 -2.11 -25.38
CA CYS A 74 -8.23 -1.61 -26.30
C CYS A 74 -7.81 -0.29 -26.97
N LYS A 75 -7.24 0.64 -26.21
CA LYS A 75 -6.77 1.94 -26.72
C LYS A 75 -5.54 1.83 -27.62
N VAL A 76 -4.59 0.97 -27.28
CA VAL A 76 -3.33 0.80 -28.02
C VAL A 76 -3.57 0.07 -29.35
N THR A 77 -4.55 -0.82 -29.40
CA THR A 77 -4.88 -1.64 -30.57
C THR A 77 -6.04 -1.10 -31.39
N ASP A 78 -6.59 0.07 -31.05
CA ASP A 78 -7.81 0.65 -31.66
C ASP A 78 -8.98 -0.35 -31.70
N GLY A 79 -9.12 -1.18 -30.68
CA GLY A 79 -10.15 -2.23 -30.58
C GLY A 79 -9.89 -3.47 -31.44
N ASN A 80 -8.80 -3.52 -32.20
CA ASN A 80 -8.42 -4.66 -33.06
C ASN A 80 -7.45 -5.64 -32.38
N GLY A 81 -7.30 -5.54 -31.07
CA GLY A 81 -6.44 -6.43 -30.30
C GLY A 81 -6.93 -7.88 -30.31
N ASN A 82 -5.97 -8.83 -30.33
CA ASN A 82 -6.30 -10.23 -30.15
C ASN A 82 -6.75 -10.47 -28.71
N MET A 83 -7.80 -11.27 -28.51
CA MET A 83 -8.29 -11.69 -27.19
C MET A 83 -7.20 -12.32 -26.32
N HIS A 84 -6.21 -12.97 -26.94
CA HIS A 84 -5.04 -13.51 -26.23
C HIS A 84 -4.31 -12.48 -25.38
N LEU A 85 -4.26 -11.20 -25.75
CA LEU A 85 -3.66 -10.12 -24.96
C LEU A 85 -4.38 -9.96 -23.61
N ILE A 86 -5.70 -10.13 -23.60
CA ILE A 86 -6.53 -10.05 -22.39
C ILE A 86 -6.36 -11.31 -21.54
N GLU A 87 -6.31 -12.48 -22.19
CA GLU A 87 -6.07 -13.77 -21.52
C GLU A 87 -4.74 -13.77 -20.76
N GLU A 88 -3.66 -13.22 -21.37
CA GLU A 88 -2.36 -13.06 -20.70
C GLU A 88 -2.46 -12.19 -19.45
N VAL A 89 -3.11 -11.03 -19.54
CA VAL A 89 -3.30 -10.14 -18.37
C VAL A 89 -4.08 -10.83 -17.25
N ILE A 90 -5.13 -11.56 -17.60
CA ILE A 90 -5.94 -12.33 -16.62
C ILE A 90 -5.08 -13.43 -15.99
N GLY A 91 -4.36 -14.21 -16.79
CA GLY A 91 -3.50 -15.29 -16.32
C GLY A 91 -2.44 -14.80 -15.34
N TRP A 92 -1.70 -13.75 -15.70
CA TRP A 92 -0.69 -13.17 -14.81
C TRP A 92 -1.29 -12.57 -13.54
N GLY A 93 -2.47 -11.96 -13.64
CA GLY A 93 -3.19 -11.47 -12.46
C GLY A 93 -3.59 -12.60 -11.50
N GLN A 94 -4.05 -13.74 -12.03
CA GLN A 94 -4.35 -14.94 -11.24
C GLN A 94 -3.09 -15.53 -10.59
N GLU A 95 -1.98 -15.62 -11.33
CA GLU A 95 -0.69 -16.05 -10.79
C GLU A 95 -0.25 -15.14 -9.62
N LEU A 96 -0.41 -13.83 -9.79
CA LEU A 96 -0.03 -12.85 -8.76
C LEU A 96 -0.87 -13.01 -7.49
N LEU A 97 -2.17 -13.28 -7.62
CA LEU A 97 -3.05 -13.55 -6.48
C LEU A 97 -2.68 -14.84 -5.74
N GLN A 98 -2.05 -15.81 -6.41
CA GLN A 98 -1.64 -17.08 -5.82
C GLN A 98 -0.24 -17.04 -5.21
N LYS A 99 0.54 -15.97 -5.45
CA LYS A 99 1.86 -15.84 -4.84
C LYS A 99 1.78 -15.87 -3.31
N PRO A 100 2.72 -16.54 -2.64
CA PRO A 100 2.78 -16.54 -1.18
C PRO A 100 3.04 -15.13 -0.65
N VAL A 101 2.54 -14.86 0.54
CA VAL A 101 2.78 -13.61 1.25
C VAL A 101 4.10 -13.74 2.01
N THR A 102 5.14 -13.09 1.51
CA THR A 102 6.46 -13.06 2.14
C THR A 102 6.59 -11.80 2.98
N LEU A 103 6.79 -11.95 4.29
CA LEU A 103 7.02 -10.81 5.19
C LEU A 103 8.38 -10.17 4.91
N LEU A 104 8.43 -8.85 4.99
CA LEU A 104 9.68 -8.12 4.95
C LEU A 104 10.50 -8.35 6.22
N GLU A 105 11.81 -8.14 6.11
CA GLU A 105 12.74 -8.34 7.23
C GLU A 105 12.36 -7.50 8.44
N GLY A 106 12.36 -8.11 9.62
CA GLY A 106 12.12 -7.44 10.89
C GLY A 106 10.65 -7.19 11.23
N VAL A 107 9.72 -7.44 10.33
CA VAL A 107 8.30 -7.19 10.53
C VAL A 107 7.73 -8.02 11.68
N LYS A 108 7.87 -9.34 11.60
CA LYS A 108 7.31 -10.24 12.62
C LYS A 108 7.89 -9.98 14.00
N GLU A 109 9.19 -9.74 14.08
CA GLU A 109 9.88 -9.44 15.33
C GLU A 109 9.37 -8.13 15.94
N THR A 110 9.26 -7.07 15.13
CA THR A 110 8.79 -5.77 15.58
C THR A 110 7.35 -5.84 16.09
N ILE A 111 6.44 -6.44 15.30
CA ILE A 111 5.03 -6.56 15.67
C ILE A 111 4.88 -7.40 16.93
N SER A 112 5.58 -8.53 17.05
CA SER A 112 5.55 -9.37 18.26
C SER A 112 6.05 -8.63 19.49
N SER A 113 7.10 -7.81 19.35
CA SER A 113 7.68 -7.04 20.47
C SER A 113 6.77 -5.92 20.97
N LEU A 114 5.91 -5.40 20.08
CA LEU A 114 4.96 -4.33 20.38
C LEU A 114 3.60 -4.87 20.86
N HIS A 115 3.27 -6.10 20.48
CA HIS A 115 2.03 -6.75 20.90
C HIS A 115 1.95 -6.87 22.43
N GLY A 116 0.80 -6.54 23.00
CA GLY A 116 0.58 -6.51 24.44
C GLY A 116 1.07 -5.24 25.15
N LYS A 117 1.95 -4.44 24.52
CA LYS A 117 2.38 -3.14 25.04
C LYS A 117 1.57 -1.98 24.44
N TYR A 118 1.16 -2.14 23.18
CA TYR A 118 0.42 -1.15 22.41
C TYR A 118 -0.79 -1.81 21.73
N LYS A 119 -1.81 -0.99 21.44
CA LYS A 119 -2.90 -1.41 20.55
C LYS A 119 -2.42 -1.30 19.11
N LEU A 120 -2.12 -2.44 18.50
CA LEU A 120 -1.69 -2.49 17.11
C LEU A 120 -2.90 -2.45 16.18
N VAL A 121 -2.84 -1.57 15.19
CA VAL A 121 -3.88 -1.38 14.18
C VAL A 121 -3.24 -1.52 12.80
N LEU A 122 -3.79 -2.38 11.97
CA LEU A 122 -3.42 -2.47 10.57
C LEU A 122 -4.37 -1.58 9.76
N ALA A 123 -3.84 -0.50 9.18
CA ALA A 123 -4.58 0.36 8.25
C ALA A 123 -3.99 0.21 6.84
N THR A 124 -4.73 -0.37 5.94
CA THR A 124 -4.29 -0.64 4.56
C THR A 124 -5.32 -0.15 3.54
N LYS A 125 -4.89 0.11 2.30
CA LYS A 125 -5.80 0.42 1.20
C LYS A 125 -5.69 -0.64 0.09
N GLY A 126 -6.79 -0.93 -0.59
CA GLY A 126 -6.83 -1.89 -1.69
C GLY A 126 -8.12 -2.67 -1.78
N ASP A 127 -8.11 -3.67 -2.65
CA ASP A 127 -9.22 -4.60 -2.77
C ASP A 127 -9.43 -5.36 -1.45
N LEU A 128 -10.64 -5.27 -0.92
CA LEU A 128 -11.00 -5.84 0.38
C LEU A 128 -10.70 -7.35 0.45
N PHE A 129 -11.02 -8.09 -0.60
CA PHE A 129 -10.84 -9.53 -0.62
C PHE A 129 -9.35 -9.90 -0.64
N ASP A 130 -8.56 -9.22 -1.49
CA ASP A 130 -7.12 -9.46 -1.56
C ASP A 130 -6.40 -9.08 -0.27
N GLN A 131 -6.76 -7.94 0.35
CA GLN A 131 -6.15 -7.54 1.62
C GLN A 131 -6.48 -8.54 2.74
N LYS A 132 -7.73 -8.98 2.86
CA LYS A 132 -8.10 -10.02 3.85
C LYS A 132 -7.29 -11.31 3.65
N ARG A 133 -7.19 -11.78 2.41
CA ARG A 133 -6.39 -12.97 2.06
C ARG A 133 -4.93 -12.81 2.48
N LYS A 134 -4.31 -11.66 2.18
CA LYS A 134 -2.92 -11.37 2.54
C LYS A 134 -2.71 -11.32 4.04
N ILE A 135 -3.62 -10.70 4.77
CA ILE A 135 -3.56 -10.62 6.24
C ILE A 135 -3.63 -12.01 6.86
N GLU A 136 -4.54 -12.85 6.43
CA GLU A 136 -4.64 -14.24 6.93
C GLU A 136 -3.39 -15.05 6.56
N ALA A 137 -2.96 -14.98 5.30
CA ALA A 137 -1.78 -15.72 4.84
C ALA A 137 -0.46 -15.25 5.49
N SER A 138 -0.39 -14.01 5.97
CA SER A 138 0.79 -13.47 6.65
C SER A 138 1.04 -14.07 8.04
N GLY A 139 0.01 -14.65 8.67
CA GLY A 139 0.07 -15.10 10.06
C GLY A 139 0.18 -13.96 11.08
N LEU A 140 -0.11 -12.72 10.66
CA LEU A 140 -0.04 -11.55 11.55
C LEU A 140 -1.41 -11.12 12.11
N ARG A 141 -2.51 -11.72 11.65
CA ARG A 141 -3.87 -11.36 12.02
C ARG A 141 -4.07 -11.24 13.54
N GLU A 142 -3.54 -12.19 14.28
CA GLU A 142 -3.70 -12.30 15.74
C GLU A 142 -3.01 -11.18 16.54
N TYR A 143 -2.02 -10.52 15.96
CA TYR A 143 -1.31 -9.41 16.61
C TYR A 143 -2.08 -8.10 16.56
N PHE A 144 -3.04 -7.94 15.64
CA PHE A 144 -3.78 -6.69 15.44
C PHE A 144 -5.09 -6.67 16.22
N HIS A 145 -5.28 -5.61 16.99
CA HIS A 145 -6.52 -5.33 17.72
C HIS A 145 -7.63 -4.85 16.78
N HIS A 146 -7.25 -4.12 15.73
CA HIS A 146 -8.16 -3.64 14.69
C HIS A 146 -7.50 -3.71 13.33
N ILE A 147 -8.30 -3.94 12.30
CA ILE A 147 -7.87 -3.95 10.89
C ILE A 147 -8.82 -3.07 10.11
N GLU A 148 -8.27 -2.02 9.52
CA GLU A 148 -8.99 -1.08 8.67
C GLU A 148 -8.52 -1.19 7.23
N ILE A 149 -9.42 -1.57 6.32
CA ILE A 149 -9.16 -1.60 4.87
C ILE A 149 -9.88 -0.41 4.26
N MET A 150 -9.12 0.65 4.01
CA MET A 150 -9.61 1.94 3.54
C MET A 150 -9.74 1.98 2.02
N SER A 151 -10.69 2.75 1.50
CA SER A 151 -10.78 3.07 0.08
C SER A 151 -9.69 4.03 -0.38
N ASP A 152 -9.28 4.96 0.50
CA ASP A 152 -8.13 5.86 0.33
C ASP A 152 -7.50 6.13 1.71
N LYS A 153 -6.42 6.92 1.76
CA LYS A 153 -5.70 7.29 2.99
C LYS A 153 -5.52 8.81 3.04
N LYS A 154 -6.63 9.50 3.10
CA LYS A 154 -6.71 10.94 3.29
C LYS A 154 -6.96 11.28 4.76
N ILE A 155 -6.94 12.55 5.08
CA ILE A 155 -7.18 13.08 6.42
C ILE A 155 -8.52 12.56 6.98
N ASP A 156 -9.59 12.61 6.19
CA ASP A 156 -10.92 12.15 6.59
C ASP A 156 -10.97 10.64 6.89
N ASP A 157 -10.15 9.83 6.18
CA ASP A 157 -10.06 8.39 6.40
C ASP A 157 -9.39 8.10 7.74
N TYR A 158 -8.32 8.81 8.06
CA TYR A 158 -7.65 8.71 9.36
C TYR A 158 -8.49 9.30 10.49
N GLN A 159 -9.25 10.37 10.27
CA GLN A 159 -10.16 10.90 11.27
C GLN A 159 -11.22 9.84 11.64
N ARG A 160 -11.84 9.19 10.65
CA ARG A 160 -12.78 8.09 10.90
C ARG A 160 -12.14 6.92 11.65
N LEU A 161 -10.89 6.58 11.33
CA LEU A 161 -10.16 5.55 12.06
C LEU A 161 -9.95 5.95 13.52
N ILE A 162 -9.48 7.17 13.78
CA ILE A 162 -9.28 7.72 15.12
C ILE A 162 -10.58 7.69 15.92
N ASP A 163 -11.69 8.12 15.33
CA ASP A 163 -13.02 8.10 15.94
C ASP A 163 -13.45 6.67 16.27
N THR A 164 -13.23 5.72 15.35
CA THR A 164 -13.53 4.30 15.57
C THR A 164 -12.70 3.69 16.71
N LEU A 165 -11.44 4.08 16.81
CA LEU A 165 -10.53 3.60 17.86
C LEU A 165 -10.78 4.28 19.21
N GLY A 166 -11.52 5.39 19.24
CA GLY A 166 -11.78 6.18 20.44
C GLY A 166 -10.49 6.73 21.06
N CYS A 167 -9.50 7.07 20.24
CA CYS A 167 -8.24 7.61 20.73
C CYS A 167 -8.00 9.02 20.18
N PRO A 168 -7.41 9.94 20.95
CA PRO A 168 -7.05 11.25 20.43
C PRO A 168 -5.84 11.15 19.47
N PRO A 169 -5.75 12.05 18.45
CA PRO A 169 -4.68 12.01 17.44
C PRO A 169 -3.27 11.94 18.03
N GLU A 170 -3.00 12.64 19.12
CA GLU A 170 -1.71 12.71 19.81
C GLU A 170 -1.25 11.36 20.40
N LYS A 171 -2.14 10.38 20.45
CA LYS A 171 -1.83 8.99 20.84
C LYS A 171 -1.68 8.04 19.69
N LEU A 172 -1.86 8.50 18.45
CA LEU A 172 -1.67 7.73 17.25
C LEU A 172 -0.22 7.89 16.75
N LEU A 173 0.47 6.78 16.57
CA LEU A 173 1.71 6.71 15.81
C LEU A 173 1.47 5.89 14.55
N MET A 174 1.67 6.53 13.41
CA MET A 174 1.62 5.89 12.11
C MET A 174 3.02 5.51 11.66
N ILE A 175 3.21 4.25 11.28
CA ILE A 175 4.46 3.78 10.68
C ILE A 175 4.14 3.45 9.22
N GLY A 176 4.77 4.12 8.26
CA GLY A 176 4.40 3.99 6.85
C GLY A 176 5.56 4.27 5.89
N ASN A 177 5.43 3.80 4.64
CA ASN A 177 6.41 4.07 3.58
C ASN A 177 5.98 5.17 2.62
N SER A 178 4.69 5.48 2.55
CA SER A 178 4.19 6.52 1.67
C SER A 178 4.06 7.84 2.42
N VAL A 179 4.85 8.82 2.00
CA VAL A 179 4.76 10.17 2.57
C VAL A 179 3.35 10.74 2.40
N LYS A 180 2.77 10.62 1.20
CA LYS A 180 1.45 11.18 0.88
C LYS A 180 0.30 10.46 1.59
N SER A 181 0.36 9.14 1.67
CA SER A 181 -0.74 8.33 2.18
C SER A 181 -0.63 8.00 3.67
N ASP A 182 0.59 7.91 4.22
CA ASP A 182 0.81 7.42 5.57
C ASP A 182 1.25 8.54 6.51
N ILE A 183 2.09 9.45 6.05
CA ILE A 183 2.78 10.38 6.93
C ILE A 183 2.02 11.71 7.04
N LEU A 184 1.85 12.41 5.91
CA LEU A 184 1.28 13.75 5.91
C LEU A 184 -0.12 13.83 6.52
N PRO A 185 -1.08 12.93 6.18
CA PRO A 185 -2.42 13.01 6.75
C PRO A 185 -2.46 12.85 8.27
N VAL A 186 -1.58 12.01 8.83
CA VAL A 186 -1.50 11.77 10.28
C VAL A 186 -0.85 12.94 11.00
N LEU A 187 0.21 13.51 10.43
CA LEU A 187 0.84 14.72 11.00
C LEU A 187 -0.12 15.90 11.01
N GLU A 188 -0.93 16.08 9.96
CA GLU A 188 -1.93 17.15 9.86
C GLU A 188 -3.02 17.02 10.92
N LEU A 189 -3.38 15.80 11.31
CA LEU A 189 -4.29 15.53 12.43
C LEU A 189 -3.66 15.72 13.81
N GLY A 190 -2.35 15.99 13.89
CA GLY A 190 -1.62 16.14 15.15
C GLY A 190 -1.06 14.83 15.71
N GLY A 191 -1.15 13.74 14.98
CA GLY A 191 -0.55 12.45 15.33
C GLY A 191 0.97 12.42 15.13
N TYR A 192 1.57 11.28 15.44
CA TYR A 192 2.98 10.99 15.19
C TYR A 192 3.13 10.12 13.94
N ALA A 193 4.19 10.32 13.18
CA ALA A 193 4.46 9.54 12.00
C ALA A 193 5.94 9.12 11.89
N ALA A 194 6.15 7.85 11.61
CA ALA A 194 7.45 7.25 11.35
C ALA A 194 7.52 6.79 9.90
N HIS A 195 8.38 7.42 9.11
CA HIS A 195 8.59 7.04 7.71
C HIS A 195 9.68 5.99 7.62
N VAL A 196 9.34 4.83 7.10
CA VAL A 196 10.27 3.76 6.74
C VAL A 196 10.28 3.66 5.22
N PRO A 197 11.26 4.28 4.52
CA PRO A 197 11.29 4.27 3.07
C PRO A 197 11.45 2.85 2.52
N TYR A 198 10.73 2.56 1.44
CA TYR A 198 10.91 1.33 0.68
C TYR A 198 11.60 1.68 -0.64
N HIS A 199 12.54 0.83 -1.08
CA HIS A 199 13.38 1.09 -2.26
C HIS A 199 12.59 1.20 -3.57
N VAL A 200 11.36 0.70 -3.59
CA VAL A 200 10.45 0.80 -4.72
C VAL A 200 9.18 1.52 -4.28
N THR A 201 8.91 2.67 -4.88
CA THR A 201 7.71 3.47 -4.58
C THR A 201 6.97 3.77 -5.88
N TRP A 202 5.66 3.46 -5.91
CA TRP A 202 4.79 3.78 -7.02
C TRP A 202 4.82 5.29 -7.34
N ALA A 203 4.89 5.64 -8.64
CA ALA A 203 5.05 7.03 -9.09
C ALA A 203 4.01 7.98 -8.48
N TYR A 204 2.77 7.55 -8.33
CA TYR A 204 1.69 8.32 -7.71
C TYR A 204 1.97 8.68 -6.24
N GLU A 205 2.70 7.85 -5.51
CA GLU A 205 2.99 8.04 -4.09
C GLU A 205 4.37 8.69 -3.81
N GLN A 206 5.11 9.02 -4.85
CA GLN A 206 6.37 9.75 -4.70
C GLN A 206 6.12 11.15 -4.13
N HIS A 207 6.99 11.58 -3.25
CA HIS A 207 6.97 12.91 -2.65
C HIS A 207 8.36 13.52 -2.75
N GLU A 208 8.41 14.74 -3.28
CA GLU A 208 9.63 15.52 -3.34
C GLU A 208 9.63 16.52 -2.17
N GLY A 209 10.72 16.54 -1.40
CA GLY A 209 10.91 17.47 -0.31
C GLY A 209 11.20 16.82 1.04
N GLU A 210 11.84 17.60 1.91
CA GLU A 210 12.14 17.22 3.28
C GLU A 210 10.95 17.52 4.19
N ILE A 211 10.56 16.56 5.02
CA ILE A 211 9.50 16.76 6.02
C ILE A 211 10.12 17.31 7.29
N ARG A 212 9.73 18.52 7.67
CA ARG A 212 10.13 19.18 8.92
C ARG A 212 8.92 19.31 9.84
N HIS A 213 8.76 18.35 10.73
CA HIS A 213 7.65 18.33 11.68
C HIS A 213 8.10 17.73 13.02
N PRO A 214 7.72 18.29 14.19
CA PRO A 214 8.17 17.80 15.49
C PRO A 214 7.72 16.36 15.80
N ASN A 215 6.60 15.93 15.24
CA ASN A 215 6.04 14.58 15.43
C ASN A 215 6.47 13.60 14.33
N PHE A 216 7.46 13.96 13.51
CA PHE A 216 7.95 13.13 12.41
C PHE A 216 9.31 12.53 12.74
N ILE A 217 9.48 11.25 12.43
CA ILE A 217 10.77 10.56 12.43
C ILE A 217 10.96 9.78 11.13
N ARG A 218 12.20 9.69 10.68
CA ARG A 218 12.60 8.79 9.59
C ARG A 218 13.40 7.65 10.18
N LEU A 219 13.10 6.45 9.73
CA LEU A 219 13.75 5.20 10.16
C LEU A 219 14.30 4.48 8.93
N ASP A 220 15.43 3.81 9.08
CA ASP A 220 16.02 2.98 8.00
C ASP A 220 15.32 1.63 7.85
N SER A 221 14.69 1.15 8.92
CA SER A 221 13.92 -0.09 8.94
C SER A 221 12.81 -0.02 9.99
N ILE A 222 11.84 -0.92 9.88
CA ILE A 222 10.75 -1.02 10.87
C ILE A 222 11.27 -1.35 12.28
N LYS A 223 12.38 -2.09 12.38
CA LYS A 223 13.01 -2.43 13.68
C LYS A 223 13.43 -1.18 14.46
N GLY A 224 13.85 -0.11 13.77
CA GLY A 224 14.28 1.14 14.40
C GLY A 224 13.22 1.81 15.26
N ILE A 225 11.94 1.42 15.14
CA ILE A 225 10.89 1.95 16.00
C ILE A 225 11.00 1.46 17.44
N LEU A 226 11.57 0.28 17.66
CA LEU A 226 11.72 -0.30 19.00
C LEU A 226 12.65 0.55 19.90
N ASP A 227 13.57 1.30 19.30
CA ASP A 227 14.49 2.19 20.00
C ASP A 227 13.88 3.57 20.29
N LYS A 228 12.67 3.85 19.76
CA LYS A 228 11.98 5.14 19.87
C LYS A 228 10.77 5.12 20.79
N LEU A 229 10.32 3.94 21.18
CA LEU A 229 9.15 3.68 22.04
C LEU A 229 9.57 3.24 23.43
#